data_2ee44eb29da2341fa3669b10109ce1d5
#
_entry.id   2ee44eb29da2341fa3669b10109ce1d5
#
_cell.length_a   1.000
_cell.length_b   1.000
_cell.length_c   1.000
_cell.angle_alpha   90.00
_cell.angle_beta   90.00
_cell.angle_gamma   90.00
#
_symmetry.space_group_name_H-M   'P 1'
#
loop_
_entity.id
_entity.type
_entity.pdbx_description
1 polymer ?
#
loop_
_entity_poly.entity_id
_entity_poly.type
_entity_poly.pdbx_seq_one_letter_code
_entity_poly.pdbx_strand_id
1 'polypeptide(L)'
;MNYWLFKSEPSSWSWQDQLNRGKKGEGWDGVRNYQASNNMKKMKIGDQGFFYHSVTEKKIVGIVEVIKEYAIDPTDITKKFGMVTVRALKTLDKGVSLHDIKGNKKLTDFIMLRQNRLSVLPVSLREWDIICNMAQ
;
A
#
# COMPACT_ATOMS: atom_id res chain seq x y z
N MET A 1 -11.61 -0.37 -11.57
CA MET A 1 -10.32 -0.26 -10.86
C MET A 1 -10.57 -0.07 -9.38
N ASN A 2 -9.83 -0.81 -8.55
CA ASN A 2 -9.88 -0.65 -7.11
C ASN A 2 -8.60 -0.01 -6.61
N TYR A 3 -8.68 0.58 -5.43
CA TYR A 3 -7.56 1.28 -4.80
C TYR A 3 -7.22 0.66 -3.46
N TRP A 4 -5.94 0.73 -3.12
CA TRP A 4 -5.37 0.04 -1.96
C TRP A 4 -4.34 0.92 -1.27
N LEU A 5 -3.91 0.50 -0.09
CA LEU A 5 -2.77 1.10 0.60
C LEU A 5 -1.89 -0.02 1.13
N PHE A 6 -0.60 0.09 0.88
CA PHE A 6 0.43 -0.85 1.32
C PHE A 6 1.32 -0.14 2.34
N LYS A 7 1.43 -0.71 3.53
CA LYS A 7 2.32 -0.19 4.56
C LYS A 7 3.66 -0.91 4.48
N SER A 8 4.74 -0.14 4.48
CA SER A 8 6.09 -0.67 4.46
C SER A 8 6.96 0.07 5.47
N GLU A 9 7.75 -0.69 6.23
CA GLU A 9 8.74 -0.13 7.11
C GLU A 9 9.96 0.28 6.28
N PRO A 10 10.36 1.59 6.27
CA PRO A 10 11.42 2.04 5.34
C PRO A 10 12.76 1.36 5.57
N SER A 11 13.04 0.89 6.79
CA SER A 11 14.27 0.15 7.08
C SER A 11 14.31 -1.23 6.41
N SER A 12 13.14 -1.79 6.09
CA SER A 12 13.03 -3.09 5.40
C SER A 12 12.82 -2.93 3.90
N TRP A 13 11.91 -2.05 3.51
CA TRP A 13 11.59 -1.79 2.09
C TRP A 13 11.10 -0.36 1.94
N SER A 14 11.97 0.53 1.47
CA SER A 14 11.66 1.94 1.32
C SER A 14 11.05 2.24 -0.06
N TRP A 15 10.51 3.46 -0.20
CA TRP A 15 10.07 3.95 -1.51
C TRP A 15 11.22 3.99 -2.51
N GLN A 16 12.41 4.36 -2.06
CA GLN A 16 13.61 4.35 -2.94
C GLN A 16 13.92 2.94 -3.43
N ASP A 17 13.80 1.93 -2.54
CA ASP A 17 13.98 0.53 -2.94
C ASP A 17 12.98 0.14 -4.02
N GLN A 18 11.71 0.55 -3.85
CA GLN A 18 10.65 0.28 -4.81
C GLN A 18 10.94 0.97 -6.15
N LEU A 19 11.40 2.21 -6.13
CA LEU A 19 11.79 2.94 -7.35
C LEU A 19 12.91 2.23 -8.08
N ASN A 20 13.89 1.71 -7.36
CA ASN A 20 15.05 1.03 -7.93
C ASN A 20 14.67 -0.26 -8.65
N ARG A 21 13.54 -0.87 -8.32
CA ARG A 21 13.04 -2.06 -9.03
C ARG A 21 12.48 -1.74 -10.43
N GLY A 22 12.16 -0.49 -10.68
CA GLY A 22 11.65 -0.08 -11.99
C GLY A 22 10.37 -0.83 -12.37
N LYS A 23 10.26 -1.14 -13.66
CA LYS A 23 9.08 -1.82 -14.23
C LYS A 23 8.93 -3.27 -13.82
N LYS A 24 10.01 -3.91 -13.38
CA LYS A 24 9.96 -5.30 -12.89
C LYS A 24 9.12 -5.41 -11.62
N GLY A 25 9.14 -4.35 -10.82
CA GLY A 25 8.43 -4.32 -9.56
C GLY A 25 9.00 -5.26 -8.52
N GLU A 26 8.24 -5.43 -7.47
CA GLU A 26 8.63 -6.27 -6.34
C GLU A 26 7.41 -7.03 -5.84
N GLY A 27 7.60 -8.31 -5.53
CA GLY A 27 6.58 -9.10 -4.85
C GLY A 27 6.39 -8.57 -3.43
N TRP A 28 5.13 -8.32 -3.05
CA TRP A 28 4.80 -7.82 -1.72
C TRP A 28 4.74 -8.98 -0.75
N ASP A 29 5.90 -9.51 -0.39
CA ASP A 29 6.06 -10.69 0.42
C ASP A 29 5.96 -10.40 1.92
N GLY A 30 6.02 -11.45 2.72
CA GLY A 30 6.09 -11.32 4.17
C GLY A 30 4.76 -11.02 4.85
N VAL A 31 3.66 -10.91 4.11
CA VAL A 31 2.33 -10.67 4.71
C VAL A 31 1.86 -11.96 5.37
N ARG A 32 1.61 -11.90 6.69
CA ARG A 32 1.21 -13.06 7.49
C ARG A 32 -0.10 -12.83 8.24
N ASN A 33 -0.85 -11.82 7.84
CA ASN A 33 -2.18 -11.49 8.37
C ASN A 33 -3.23 -11.91 7.36
N TYR A 34 -4.24 -12.69 7.78
CA TYR A 34 -5.26 -13.20 6.87
C TYR A 34 -6.10 -12.10 6.22
N GLN A 35 -6.43 -11.05 6.96
CA GLN A 35 -7.22 -9.95 6.40
C GLN A 35 -6.43 -9.23 5.30
N ALA A 36 -5.16 -8.93 5.54
CA ALA A 36 -4.30 -8.31 4.53
C ALA A 36 -4.14 -9.23 3.32
N SER A 37 -3.93 -10.52 3.55
CA SER A 37 -3.83 -11.52 2.48
C SER A 37 -5.10 -11.58 1.65
N ASN A 38 -6.26 -11.60 2.31
CA ASN A 38 -7.56 -11.61 1.63
C ASN A 38 -7.76 -10.35 0.79
N ASN A 39 -7.28 -9.20 1.26
CA ASN A 39 -7.31 -7.98 0.47
C ASN A 39 -6.47 -8.13 -0.80
N MET A 40 -5.27 -8.69 -0.70
CA MET A 40 -4.41 -8.92 -1.87
C MET A 40 -5.04 -9.90 -2.87
N LYS A 41 -5.80 -10.90 -2.40
CA LYS A 41 -6.51 -11.83 -3.29
C LYS A 41 -7.53 -11.14 -4.19
N LYS A 42 -8.06 -10.00 -3.77
CA LYS A 42 -9.05 -9.23 -4.52
C LYS A 42 -8.44 -8.29 -5.54
N MET A 43 -7.12 -8.09 -5.49
CA MET A 43 -6.45 -7.15 -6.37
C MET A 43 -6.37 -7.67 -7.79
N LYS A 44 -6.47 -6.75 -8.75
CA LYS A 44 -6.37 -7.02 -10.19
C LYS A 44 -5.23 -6.23 -10.78
N ILE A 45 -4.64 -6.76 -11.85
CA ILE A 45 -3.64 -6.01 -12.64
C ILE A 45 -4.22 -4.66 -13.03
N GLY A 46 -3.46 -3.59 -12.80
CA GLY A 46 -3.87 -2.21 -13.06
C GLY A 46 -4.44 -1.49 -11.86
N ASP A 47 -4.79 -2.20 -10.78
CA ASP A 47 -5.17 -1.54 -9.54
C ASP A 47 -4.01 -0.72 -9.01
N GLN A 48 -4.32 0.39 -8.34
CA GLN A 48 -3.32 1.27 -7.77
C GLN A 48 -3.36 1.25 -6.25
N GLY A 49 -2.23 1.56 -5.64
CA GLY A 49 -2.14 1.60 -4.19
C GLY A 49 -1.21 2.71 -3.72
N PHE A 50 -1.55 3.31 -2.59
CA PHE A 50 -0.64 4.20 -1.89
C PHE A 50 0.48 3.40 -1.24
N PHE A 51 1.69 3.94 -1.30
CA PHE A 51 2.85 3.39 -0.61
C PHE A 51 3.08 4.23 0.65
N TYR A 52 2.89 3.60 1.80
CA TYR A 52 2.94 4.29 3.09
C TYR A 52 4.18 3.84 3.87
N HIS A 53 5.05 4.79 4.25
CA HIS A 53 6.15 4.54 5.17
C HIS A 53 5.61 4.49 6.60
N SER A 54 5.64 3.31 7.20
CA SER A 54 5.21 3.10 8.58
C SER A 54 6.34 3.35 9.57
N VAL A 55 6.02 3.32 10.84
CA VAL A 55 6.93 3.37 12.00
C VAL A 55 7.54 4.76 12.23
N THR A 56 8.44 5.22 11.40
CA THR A 56 9.18 6.47 11.65
C THR A 56 8.55 7.69 11.00
N GLU A 57 8.38 7.69 9.67
CA GLU A 57 7.83 8.84 8.95
C GLU A 57 6.31 8.94 9.04
N LYS A 58 5.62 7.80 9.00
CA LYS A 58 4.15 7.72 9.00
C LYS A 58 3.55 8.61 7.93
N LYS A 59 3.91 8.32 6.68
CA LYS A 59 3.59 9.19 5.53
C LYS A 59 3.38 8.37 4.26
N ILE A 60 2.36 8.75 3.49
CA ILE A 60 2.18 8.24 2.12
C ILE A 60 3.15 9.01 1.23
N VAL A 61 3.99 8.29 0.49
CA VAL A 61 5.09 8.89 -0.28
C VAL A 61 4.99 8.64 -1.78
N GLY A 62 4.21 7.65 -2.20
CA GLY A 62 4.10 7.31 -3.61
C GLY A 62 2.89 6.47 -3.93
N ILE A 63 2.74 6.15 -5.22
CA ILE A 63 1.69 5.29 -5.74
C ILE A 63 2.34 4.15 -6.48
N VAL A 64 1.87 2.94 -6.23
CA VAL A 64 2.27 1.72 -6.94
C VAL A 64 1.11 1.20 -7.79
N GLU A 65 1.44 0.34 -8.75
CA GLU A 65 0.47 -0.34 -9.59
C GLU A 65 0.67 -1.84 -9.48
N VAL A 66 -0.43 -2.58 -9.36
CA VAL A 66 -0.40 -4.04 -9.35
C VAL A 66 -0.09 -4.54 -10.76
N ILE A 67 0.98 -5.32 -10.90
CA ILE A 67 1.40 -5.89 -12.18
C ILE A 67 1.31 -7.41 -12.23
N LYS A 68 1.17 -8.07 -11.10
CA LYS A 68 0.87 -9.51 -11.00
C LYS A 68 -0.15 -9.73 -9.89
N GLU A 69 -1.14 -10.57 -10.18
CA GLU A 69 -2.17 -10.91 -9.21
C GLU A 69 -1.65 -11.91 -8.17
N TYR A 70 -2.44 -12.17 -7.16
CA TYR A 70 -2.08 -12.99 -6.01
C TYR A 70 -1.52 -14.36 -6.43
N ALA A 71 -0.35 -14.70 -5.90
CA ALA A 71 0.31 -15.97 -6.14
C ALA A 71 1.08 -16.38 -4.88
N ILE A 72 1.62 -17.58 -4.86
CA ILE A 72 2.36 -18.10 -3.70
C ILE A 72 3.51 -17.16 -3.34
N ASP A 73 3.62 -16.84 -2.05
CA ASP A 73 4.75 -16.12 -1.48
C ASP A 73 5.89 -17.12 -1.21
N PRO A 74 7.01 -17.05 -1.95
CA PRO A 74 8.10 -18.00 -1.77
C PRO A 74 8.79 -17.92 -0.41
N THR A 75 8.55 -16.84 0.36
CA THR A 75 9.12 -16.70 1.70
C THR A 75 8.27 -17.42 2.75
N ASP A 76 7.07 -17.86 2.41
CA ASP A 76 6.20 -18.61 3.32
C ASP A 76 6.35 -20.12 3.09
N ILE A 77 7.11 -20.77 3.96
CA ILE A 77 7.34 -22.21 3.88
C ILE A 77 6.08 -23.04 4.13
N THR A 78 5.08 -22.45 4.82
CA THR A 78 3.81 -23.13 5.09
C THR A 78 2.86 -23.11 3.89
N LYS A 79 3.14 -22.30 2.90
CA LYS A 79 2.34 -22.12 1.67
C LYS A 79 0.89 -21.67 1.94
N LYS A 80 0.66 -20.98 3.05
CA LYS A 80 -0.67 -20.46 3.41
C LYS A 80 -0.90 -19.05 2.88
N PHE A 81 0.16 -18.29 2.67
CA PHE A 81 0.08 -16.89 2.28
C PHE A 81 0.70 -16.67 0.90
N GLY A 82 0.13 -15.73 0.20
CA GLY A 82 0.62 -15.32 -1.09
C GLY A 82 0.97 -13.84 -1.12
N MET A 83 1.23 -13.35 -2.31
CA MET A 83 1.61 -11.96 -2.54
C MET A 83 1.13 -11.50 -3.91
N VAL A 84 0.98 -10.20 -4.06
CA VAL A 84 0.87 -9.53 -5.36
C VAL A 84 2.23 -8.93 -5.70
N THR A 85 2.42 -8.56 -6.97
CA THR A 85 3.62 -7.82 -7.38
C THR A 85 3.20 -6.43 -7.80
N VAL A 86 3.93 -5.42 -7.31
CA VAL A 86 3.66 -4.01 -7.59
C VAL A 86 4.90 -3.33 -8.15
N ARG A 87 4.67 -2.29 -8.96
CA ARG A 87 5.74 -1.41 -9.43
C ARG A 87 5.47 0.02 -9.01
N ALA A 88 6.53 0.81 -8.85
CA ALA A 88 6.37 2.23 -8.58
C ALA A 88 5.75 2.90 -9.80
N LEU A 89 4.69 3.67 -9.58
CA LEU A 89 3.99 4.38 -10.65
C LEU A 89 4.30 5.88 -10.59
N LYS A 90 4.23 6.47 -9.40
CA LYS A 90 4.38 7.90 -9.24
C LYS A 90 4.84 8.24 -7.83
N THR A 91 5.86 9.11 -7.71
CA THR A 91 6.21 9.72 -6.43
C THR A 91 5.29 10.91 -6.20
N LEU A 92 4.73 11.03 -4.99
CA LEU A 92 3.88 12.17 -4.67
C LEU A 92 4.72 13.44 -4.52
N ASP A 93 4.24 14.56 -5.08
CA ASP A 93 4.92 15.85 -4.98
C ASP A 93 5.05 16.28 -3.52
N LYS A 94 3.99 16.06 -2.77
CA LYS A 94 3.94 16.30 -1.34
C LYS A 94 3.44 15.04 -0.66
N GLY A 95 4.21 14.50 0.26
CA GLY A 95 3.78 13.34 1.05
C GLY A 95 2.58 13.70 1.93
N VAL A 96 1.77 12.71 2.24
CA VAL A 96 0.59 12.89 3.09
C VAL A 96 0.83 12.13 4.39
N SER A 97 1.00 12.88 5.48
CA SER A 97 1.32 12.30 6.78
C SER A 97 0.08 11.71 7.45
N LEU A 98 0.31 10.78 8.38
CA LEU A 98 -0.76 10.26 9.24
C LEU A 98 -1.43 11.40 10.01
N HIS A 99 -0.65 12.38 10.47
CA HIS A 99 -1.16 13.55 11.15
C HIS A 99 -2.17 14.31 10.28
N ASP A 100 -1.81 14.55 9.01
CA ASP A 100 -2.70 15.24 8.06
C ASP A 100 -3.98 14.44 7.82
N ILE A 101 -3.87 13.12 7.71
CA ILE A 101 -5.02 12.24 7.50
C ILE A 101 -5.96 12.30 8.71
N LYS A 102 -5.40 12.21 9.91
CA LYS A 102 -6.20 12.29 11.15
C LYS A 102 -6.89 13.64 11.31
N GLY A 103 -6.26 14.70 10.81
CA GLY A 103 -6.81 16.05 10.87
C GLY A 103 -7.88 16.33 9.82
N ASN A 104 -8.09 15.44 8.87
CA ASN A 104 -9.07 15.64 7.80
C ASN A 104 -10.41 15.00 8.19
N LYS A 105 -11.41 15.83 8.42
CA LYS A 105 -12.75 15.39 8.86
C LYS A 105 -13.42 14.45 7.85
N LYS A 106 -13.04 14.52 6.58
CA LYS A 106 -13.60 13.68 5.52
C LYS A 106 -13.03 12.26 5.52
N LEU A 107 -11.98 12.00 6.31
CA LEU A 107 -11.28 10.71 6.37
C LEU A 107 -11.48 9.98 7.71
N THR A 108 -12.47 10.36 8.50
CA THR A 108 -12.68 9.78 9.84
C THR A 108 -12.98 8.29 9.80
N ASP A 109 -13.56 7.79 8.70
CA ASP A 109 -13.91 6.37 8.54
C ASP A 109 -12.84 5.58 7.80
N PHE A 110 -11.71 6.18 7.48
CA PHE A 110 -10.63 5.52 6.74
C PHE A 110 -10.11 4.33 7.56
N ILE A 111 -10.09 3.16 6.93
CA ILE A 111 -9.72 1.89 7.60
C ILE A 111 -8.35 1.98 8.29
N MET A 112 -7.39 2.66 7.68
CA MET A 112 -6.06 2.82 8.26
C MET A 112 -6.09 3.42 9.66
N LEU A 113 -7.05 4.31 9.94
CA LEU A 113 -7.20 4.95 11.25
C LEU A 113 -7.84 4.03 12.28
N ARG A 114 -8.59 3.02 11.83
CA ARG A 114 -9.33 2.11 12.70
C ARG A 114 -8.58 0.80 12.95
N GLN A 115 -7.74 0.39 12.02
CA GLN A 115 -7.01 -0.88 12.09
C GLN A 115 -5.51 -0.62 11.91
N ASN A 116 -4.87 -0.19 12.98
CA ASN A 116 -3.46 0.25 12.96
C ASN A 116 -2.50 -0.84 12.50
N ARG A 117 -2.84 -2.10 12.69
CA ARG A 117 -1.95 -3.22 12.38
C ARG A 117 -2.19 -3.85 11.02
N LEU A 118 -3.22 -3.39 10.31
CA LEU A 118 -3.51 -3.92 8.97
C LEU A 118 -2.54 -3.30 7.97
N SER A 119 -1.71 -4.13 7.33
CA SER A 119 -0.63 -3.67 6.47
C SER A 119 -1.04 -3.47 5.01
N VAL A 120 -2.12 -4.12 4.57
CA VAL A 120 -2.67 -3.98 3.21
C VAL A 120 -4.16 -3.78 3.36
N LEU A 121 -4.67 -2.66 2.88
CA LEU A 121 -6.06 -2.29 3.12
C LEU A 121 -6.70 -1.63 1.89
N PRO A 122 -8.03 -1.73 1.77
CA PRO A 122 -8.73 -1.05 0.68
C PRO A 122 -8.85 0.45 0.94
N VAL A 123 -8.91 1.19 -0.15
CA VAL A 123 -9.14 2.65 -0.14
C VAL A 123 -10.31 2.91 -1.08
N SER A 124 -11.35 3.58 -0.61
CA SER A 124 -12.47 3.93 -1.48
C SER A 124 -12.04 4.99 -2.49
N LEU A 125 -12.75 5.08 -3.62
CA LEU A 125 -12.48 6.12 -4.61
C LEU A 125 -12.54 7.52 -3.99
N ARG A 126 -13.51 7.74 -3.12
CA ARG A 126 -13.65 9.02 -2.42
C ARG A 126 -12.42 9.34 -1.58
N GLU A 127 -11.95 8.38 -0.79
CA GLU A 127 -10.75 8.53 0.04
C GLU A 127 -9.51 8.71 -0.81
N TRP A 128 -9.41 7.96 -1.89
CA TRP A 128 -8.31 8.07 -2.84
C TRP A 128 -8.19 9.49 -3.39
N ASP A 129 -9.31 10.04 -3.87
CA ASP A 129 -9.33 11.38 -4.45
C ASP A 129 -8.98 12.46 -3.41
N ILE A 130 -9.49 12.34 -2.20
CA ILE A 130 -9.20 13.27 -1.11
C ILE A 130 -7.69 13.26 -0.82
N ILE A 131 -7.10 12.09 -0.68
CA ILE A 131 -5.67 11.97 -0.36
C ILE A 131 -4.81 12.46 -1.52
N CYS A 132 -5.17 12.15 -2.75
CA CYS A 132 -4.45 12.66 -3.91
C CYS A 132 -4.46 14.20 -3.97
N ASN A 133 -5.58 14.81 -3.61
CA ASN A 133 -5.67 16.28 -3.53
C ASN A 133 -4.78 16.85 -2.42
N MET A 134 -4.66 16.15 -1.30
CA MET A 134 -3.78 16.55 -0.20
C MET A 134 -2.30 16.50 -0.61
N ALA A 135 -1.97 15.66 -1.58
CA ALA A 135 -0.59 15.44 -2.04
C ALA A 135 -0.11 16.44 -3.09
N GLN A 136 -0.92 17.39 -3.44
CA GLN A 136 -0.56 18.42 -4.44
C GLN A 136 0.10 19.65 -3.83
#